data_49224f473fec1bf41f0e847b574ccb95
#
_entry.id   49224f473fec1bf41f0e847b574ccb95
#
_cell.length_a   1.000
_cell.length_b   1.000
_cell.length_c   1.000
_cell.angle_alpha   90.00
_cell.angle_beta   90.00
_cell.angle_gamma   90.00
#
_symmetry.space_group_name_H-M   'P 1'
#
loop_
_entity.id
_entity.type
_entity.pdbx_description
1 polymer ?
#
loop_
_entity_poly.entity_id
_entity_poly.type
_entity_poly.pdbx_seq_one_letter_code
_entity_poly.pdbx_strand_id
1 'polypeptide(L)'
;MEENKNLYDAVIIGGGPAGLSAAIYLGRAKYRVIVLEKERFGGQITITSDIVNYPGVQKSSGSALTENMRIQAQSFGAEFAIANVSDIDMGSDVKHVTTTDGTLYQTLGVVLALGANPRHLGFRGEEEFKGRGVAYCATCDGEFFTGREVLVVGGGFAAVEESMFLTKYAKKVTMLVVTENFTCARGVYEQLKNYPQIEVRFETELIEAGGEKTVEYAKIRDNKTGTVSEYRAQDGGNIGIFVFVGYAPATDMIKDKIVLNEQGYVVTDQNQKTNIEGVYAAGDVCIKNLRQVITAVSDGAIAATSLERYISETRDRLKLGKPRQIAAQTEVKPNISDNHGESMGKDGFLNAEMRKQLFDVFEKFEQVVIIKAVIAQDAVSAELESFVNELVGIHDKVKSEIDEETLRTGDDKPYIAICNETGSVGIRYYSVPGGHEFNSFVVALYNAAGVGQSISKNTEQRIRELKQKHLLQVMATLSCTNCPEVVMATQKIAALSETIEAEMYDLSKFPEFREKYSIMAVPCLIIDEGKEVLFGKKGVEEIVRILEKMHS
;
A
#
# COMPACT_ATOMS: atom_id res chain seq x y z
N MET A 1 38.33 19.08 -7.30
CA MET A 1 36.94 19.53 -7.08
C MET A 1 36.33 18.51 -6.14
N GLU A 2 35.84 18.90 -4.99
CA GLU A 2 35.09 18.01 -4.11
C GLU A 2 33.87 17.49 -4.87
N GLU A 3 33.76 16.16 -5.03
CA GLU A 3 32.58 15.54 -5.61
C GLU A 3 31.38 15.94 -4.74
N ASN A 4 30.36 16.53 -5.38
CA ASN A 4 29.14 16.93 -4.71
C ASN A 4 28.45 15.68 -4.15
N LYS A 5 28.58 15.44 -2.84
CA LYS A 5 28.04 14.25 -2.14
C LYS A 5 26.53 14.08 -2.30
N ASN A 6 25.83 15.10 -2.78
CA ASN A 6 24.38 15.15 -2.94
C ASN A 6 23.90 14.91 -4.38
N LEU A 7 24.83 14.67 -5.35
CA LEU A 7 24.46 14.41 -6.74
C LEU A 7 24.25 12.92 -6.99
N TYR A 8 23.06 12.57 -7.42
CA TYR A 8 22.72 11.25 -7.96
C TYR A 8 22.95 11.21 -9.46
N ASP A 9 23.29 10.05 -10.01
CA ASP A 9 23.30 9.85 -11.45
C ASP A 9 21.88 9.75 -12.00
N ALA A 10 21.00 9.05 -11.27
CA ALA A 10 19.57 8.96 -11.58
C ALA A 10 18.70 9.00 -10.34
N VAL A 11 17.60 9.74 -10.43
CA VAL A 11 16.46 9.66 -9.50
C VAL A 11 15.31 8.97 -10.23
N ILE A 12 14.77 7.92 -9.61
CA ILE A 12 13.61 7.19 -10.10
C ILE A 12 12.42 7.56 -9.22
N ILE A 13 11.34 8.05 -9.81
CA ILE A 13 10.13 8.47 -9.10
C ILE A 13 9.05 7.43 -9.31
N GLY A 14 8.73 6.70 -8.25
CA GLY A 14 7.82 5.55 -8.23
C GLY A 14 8.54 4.22 -8.09
N GLY A 15 8.22 3.50 -7.01
CA GLY A 15 8.81 2.20 -6.63
C GLY A 15 8.01 0.99 -7.09
N GLY A 16 7.20 1.12 -8.15
CA GLY A 16 6.51 0.00 -8.80
C GLY A 16 7.44 -0.84 -9.69
N PRO A 17 6.92 -1.88 -10.39
CA PRO A 17 7.74 -2.78 -11.21
C PRO A 17 8.63 -2.08 -12.25
N ALA A 18 8.16 -0.98 -12.85
CA ALA A 18 8.93 -0.19 -13.80
C ALA A 18 10.13 0.49 -13.13
N GLY A 19 9.90 1.16 -12.01
CA GLY A 19 10.96 1.84 -11.25
C GLY A 19 11.97 0.86 -10.65
N LEU A 20 11.50 -0.28 -10.11
CA LEU A 20 12.37 -1.34 -9.58
C LEU A 20 13.25 -1.95 -10.68
N SER A 21 12.69 -2.20 -11.87
CA SER A 21 13.47 -2.65 -13.03
C SER A 21 14.52 -1.62 -13.45
N ALA A 22 14.14 -0.35 -13.54
CA ALA A 22 15.09 0.72 -13.87
C ALA A 22 16.23 0.80 -12.84
N ALA A 23 15.92 0.67 -11.54
CA ALA A 23 16.91 0.66 -10.46
C ALA A 23 17.89 -0.52 -10.57
N ILE A 24 17.40 -1.72 -10.92
CA ILE A 24 18.24 -2.89 -11.17
C ILE A 24 19.26 -2.61 -12.29
N TYR A 25 18.80 -2.11 -13.43
CA TYR A 25 19.67 -1.90 -14.60
C TYR A 25 20.69 -0.79 -14.36
N LEU A 26 20.29 0.36 -13.83
CA LEU A 26 21.22 1.45 -13.51
C LEU A 26 22.20 1.09 -12.37
N GLY A 27 21.73 0.38 -11.34
CA GLY A 27 22.60 -0.13 -10.27
C GLY A 27 23.64 -1.12 -10.78
N ARG A 28 23.27 -2.04 -11.67
CA ARG A 28 24.21 -2.96 -12.36
C ARG A 28 25.24 -2.21 -13.19
N ALA A 29 24.87 -1.10 -13.83
CA ALA A 29 25.77 -0.22 -14.55
C ALA A 29 26.66 0.64 -13.62
N LYS A 30 26.54 0.45 -12.29
CA LYS A 30 27.34 1.12 -11.25
C LYS A 30 27.10 2.63 -11.12
N TYR A 31 25.93 3.10 -11.54
CA TYR A 31 25.49 4.46 -11.28
C TYR A 31 24.91 4.59 -9.86
N ARG A 32 25.04 5.78 -9.28
CA ARG A 32 24.40 6.13 -8.01
C ARG A 32 22.94 6.44 -8.25
N VAL A 33 22.05 5.59 -7.77
CA VAL A 33 20.61 5.62 -8.05
C VAL A 33 19.83 5.66 -6.76
N ILE A 34 18.79 6.49 -6.71
CA ILE A 34 17.78 6.47 -5.64
C ILE A 34 16.38 6.31 -6.23
N VAL A 35 15.57 5.47 -5.59
CA VAL A 35 14.14 5.32 -5.87
C VAL A 35 13.34 6.05 -4.80
N LEU A 36 12.54 7.02 -5.22
CA LEU A 36 11.62 7.75 -4.35
C LEU A 36 10.20 7.20 -4.53
N GLU A 37 9.59 6.76 -3.46
CA GLU A 37 8.22 6.24 -3.45
C GLU A 37 7.41 6.96 -2.37
N LYS A 38 6.21 7.39 -2.72
CA LYS A 38 5.36 8.17 -1.80
C LYS A 38 4.73 7.34 -0.69
N GLU A 39 4.47 6.05 -0.94
CA GLU A 39 3.74 5.17 -0.02
C GLU A 39 4.59 3.95 0.34
N ARG A 40 4.51 2.89 -0.45
CA ARG A 40 5.25 1.64 -0.27
C ARG A 40 5.84 1.16 -1.59
N PHE A 41 6.97 0.50 -1.51
CA PHE A 41 7.58 -0.10 -2.69
C PHE A 41 6.75 -1.28 -3.20
N GLY A 42 6.72 -1.43 -4.52
CA GLY A 42 6.00 -2.47 -5.23
C GLY A 42 4.86 -1.96 -6.11
N GLY A 43 4.29 -0.78 -5.81
CA GLY A 43 3.22 -0.15 -6.60
C GLY A 43 1.88 -0.91 -6.52
N GLN A 44 1.00 -0.67 -7.49
CA GLN A 44 -0.38 -1.20 -7.49
C GLN A 44 -0.47 -2.73 -7.45
N ILE A 45 0.51 -3.45 -8.01
CA ILE A 45 0.46 -4.91 -8.08
C ILE A 45 0.57 -5.60 -6.71
N THR A 46 1.03 -4.88 -5.67
CA THR A 46 1.16 -5.43 -4.32
C THR A 46 -0.16 -5.90 -3.70
N ILE A 47 -1.30 -5.43 -4.22
CA ILE A 47 -2.63 -5.86 -3.78
C ILE A 47 -3.08 -7.20 -4.42
N THR A 48 -2.40 -7.68 -5.46
CA THR A 48 -2.76 -8.90 -6.17
C THR A 48 -2.21 -10.12 -5.44
N SER A 49 -3.11 -11.04 -5.05
CA SER A 49 -2.76 -12.26 -4.33
C SER A 49 -2.01 -13.26 -5.20
N ASP A 50 -2.41 -13.41 -6.46
CA ASP A 50 -1.91 -14.44 -7.36
C ASP A 50 -1.49 -13.85 -8.71
N ILE A 51 -0.18 -13.83 -8.97
CA ILE A 51 0.40 -13.52 -10.27
C ILE A 51 0.85 -14.85 -10.90
N VAL A 52 0.25 -15.22 -12.02
CA VAL A 52 0.53 -16.47 -12.76
C VAL A 52 0.99 -16.21 -14.21
N ASN A 53 1.12 -14.94 -14.59
CA ASN A 53 1.41 -14.49 -15.95
C ASN A 53 2.74 -13.73 -16.07
N TYR A 54 3.62 -13.84 -15.05
CA TYR A 54 4.98 -13.29 -15.12
C TYR A 54 5.96 -14.39 -15.53
N PRO A 55 6.59 -14.30 -16.71
CA PRO A 55 7.48 -15.36 -17.22
C PRO A 55 8.63 -15.63 -16.25
N GLY A 56 8.90 -16.91 -15.99
CA GLY A 56 9.95 -17.36 -15.08
C GLY A 56 9.51 -17.48 -13.62
N VAL A 57 8.28 -17.06 -13.29
CA VAL A 57 7.66 -17.24 -11.97
C VAL A 57 6.33 -17.97 -12.15
N GLN A 58 6.21 -19.19 -11.62
CA GLN A 58 5.00 -20.01 -11.81
C GLN A 58 3.79 -19.39 -11.11
N LYS A 59 3.97 -18.99 -9.84
CA LYS A 59 2.97 -18.32 -9.02
C LYS A 59 3.67 -17.49 -7.95
N SER A 60 3.20 -16.28 -7.72
CA SER A 60 3.68 -15.40 -6.63
C SER A 60 2.60 -14.40 -6.27
N SER A 61 2.64 -13.84 -5.06
CA SER A 61 1.88 -12.62 -4.79
C SER A 61 2.59 -11.40 -5.40
N GLY A 62 1.81 -10.34 -5.65
CA GLY A 62 2.40 -9.09 -6.17
C GLY A 62 3.41 -8.46 -5.23
N SER A 63 3.13 -8.54 -3.91
CA SER A 63 4.05 -8.06 -2.88
C SER A 63 5.36 -8.85 -2.86
N ALA A 64 5.31 -10.19 -2.89
CA ALA A 64 6.51 -11.02 -2.89
C ALA A 64 7.34 -10.81 -4.16
N LEU A 65 6.71 -10.74 -5.33
CA LEU A 65 7.39 -10.51 -6.60
C LEU A 65 8.14 -9.16 -6.60
N THR A 66 7.49 -8.09 -6.17
CA THR A 66 8.07 -6.75 -6.17
C THR A 66 9.10 -6.55 -5.05
N GLU A 67 8.95 -7.21 -3.91
CA GLU A 67 9.96 -7.21 -2.86
C GLU A 67 11.26 -7.90 -3.35
N ASN A 68 11.16 -9.02 -4.06
CA ASN A 68 12.31 -9.66 -4.69
C ASN A 68 13.01 -8.70 -5.68
N MET A 69 12.26 -7.94 -6.48
CA MET A 69 12.83 -6.92 -7.38
C MET A 69 13.55 -5.82 -6.59
N ARG A 70 12.98 -5.36 -5.47
CA ARG A 70 13.57 -4.33 -4.60
C ARG A 70 14.89 -4.82 -3.99
N ILE A 71 14.90 -6.02 -3.41
CA ILE A 71 16.09 -6.66 -2.86
C ILE A 71 17.17 -6.80 -3.94
N GLN A 72 16.79 -7.22 -5.14
CA GLN A 72 17.70 -7.32 -6.26
C GLN A 72 18.31 -5.96 -6.64
N ALA A 73 17.53 -4.89 -6.69
CA ALA A 73 18.03 -3.54 -6.95
C ALA A 73 19.00 -3.06 -5.85
N GLN A 74 18.68 -3.32 -4.57
CA GLN A 74 19.55 -3.01 -3.44
C GLN A 74 20.88 -3.77 -3.50
N SER A 75 20.89 -5.02 -3.94
CA SER A 75 22.12 -5.81 -4.11
C SER A 75 23.08 -5.21 -5.14
N PHE A 76 22.57 -4.39 -6.05
CA PHE A 76 23.36 -3.61 -7.00
C PHE A 76 23.68 -2.19 -6.52
N GLY A 77 23.29 -1.82 -5.29
CA GLY A 77 23.62 -0.54 -4.68
C GLY A 77 22.59 0.58 -4.91
N ALA A 78 21.38 0.25 -5.39
CA ALA A 78 20.31 1.24 -5.47
C ALA A 78 19.83 1.64 -4.06
N GLU A 79 19.69 2.95 -3.83
CA GLU A 79 19.13 3.55 -2.61
C GLU A 79 17.61 3.65 -2.72
N PHE A 80 16.90 3.59 -1.58
CA PHE A 80 15.44 3.64 -1.52
C PHE A 80 15.00 4.61 -0.43
N ALA A 81 14.07 5.50 -0.72
CA ALA A 81 13.48 6.40 0.26
C ALA A 81 11.96 6.49 0.09
N ILE A 82 11.24 6.45 1.21
CA ILE A 82 9.83 6.84 1.24
C ILE A 82 9.78 8.37 1.25
N ALA A 83 9.41 8.95 0.12
CA ALA A 83 9.39 10.38 -0.08
C ALA A 83 8.36 10.77 -1.15
N ASN A 84 7.49 11.71 -0.82
CA ASN A 84 6.49 12.22 -1.76
C ASN A 84 7.08 13.41 -2.53
N VAL A 85 7.29 13.23 -3.83
CA VAL A 85 7.81 14.28 -4.71
C VAL A 85 6.72 15.32 -4.96
N SER A 86 7.05 16.58 -4.70
CA SER A 86 6.15 17.73 -4.91
C SER A 86 6.46 18.51 -6.17
N ASP A 87 7.72 18.53 -6.61
CA ASP A 87 8.14 19.27 -7.79
C ASP A 87 9.39 18.67 -8.45
N ILE A 88 9.55 18.89 -9.76
CA ILE A 88 10.72 18.50 -10.54
C ILE A 88 11.11 19.67 -11.46
N ASP A 89 12.30 20.23 -11.26
CA ASP A 89 12.93 21.12 -12.23
C ASP A 89 13.80 20.28 -13.17
N MET A 90 13.44 20.30 -14.46
CA MET A 90 14.05 19.47 -15.50
C MET A 90 14.81 20.30 -16.56
N GLY A 91 14.92 21.63 -16.37
CA GLY A 91 15.40 22.56 -17.40
C GLY A 91 16.91 22.59 -17.63
N SER A 92 17.71 21.91 -16.81
CA SER A 92 19.18 21.93 -16.85
C SER A 92 19.81 20.56 -16.90
N ASP A 93 21.14 20.48 -17.12
CA ASP A 93 21.90 19.21 -17.08
C ASP A 93 21.81 18.54 -15.72
N VAL A 94 21.85 19.33 -14.65
CA VAL A 94 21.58 18.86 -13.28
C VAL A 94 20.14 19.20 -12.94
N LYS A 95 19.32 18.17 -12.82
CA LYS A 95 17.90 18.28 -12.48
C LYS A 95 17.70 18.31 -10.98
N HIS A 96 16.59 18.88 -10.54
CA HIS A 96 16.26 19.00 -9.13
C HIS A 96 14.91 18.37 -8.85
N VAL A 97 14.87 17.42 -7.91
CA VAL A 97 13.65 16.77 -7.44
C VAL A 97 13.39 17.19 -6.01
N THR A 98 12.28 17.86 -5.75
CA THR A 98 11.88 18.36 -4.44
C THR A 98 10.76 17.51 -3.87
N THR A 99 10.87 17.13 -2.61
CA THR A 99 9.85 16.38 -1.89
C THR A 99 8.97 17.30 -1.04
N THR A 100 7.83 16.81 -0.58
CA THR A 100 6.86 17.60 0.22
C THR A 100 7.42 18.06 1.56
N ASP A 101 8.45 17.39 2.09
CA ASP A 101 9.17 17.77 3.31
C ASP A 101 10.30 18.81 3.05
N GLY A 102 10.46 19.24 1.79
CA GLY A 102 11.48 20.21 1.39
C GLY A 102 12.85 19.61 1.10
N THR A 103 13.02 18.28 1.14
CA THR A 103 14.28 17.64 0.75
C THR A 103 14.53 17.82 -0.74
N LEU A 104 15.76 18.21 -1.11
CA LEU A 104 16.18 18.44 -2.49
C LEU A 104 17.17 17.39 -2.94
N TYR A 105 16.82 16.65 -4.00
CA TYR A 105 17.70 15.71 -4.68
C TYR A 105 18.21 16.30 -5.99
N GLN A 106 19.53 16.33 -6.17
CA GLN A 106 20.18 16.70 -7.43
C GLN A 106 20.49 15.45 -8.25
N THR A 107 20.22 15.48 -9.55
CA THR A 107 20.43 14.30 -10.41
C THR A 107 20.74 14.70 -11.85
N LEU A 108 21.50 13.84 -12.55
CA LEU A 108 21.76 13.99 -13.99
C LEU A 108 20.56 13.53 -14.83
N GLY A 109 19.82 12.53 -14.35
CA GLY A 109 18.66 12.01 -15.06
C GLY A 109 17.51 11.59 -14.18
N VAL A 110 16.31 11.56 -14.75
CA VAL A 110 15.07 11.19 -14.05
C VAL A 110 14.34 10.09 -14.82
N VAL A 111 13.86 9.08 -14.08
CA VAL A 111 12.89 8.10 -14.59
C VAL A 111 11.55 8.31 -13.88
N LEU A 112 10.52 8.65 -14.65
CA LEU A 112 9.15 8.81 -14.19
C LEU A 112 8.44 7.47 -14.28
N ALA A 113 8.34 6.76 -13.14
CA ALA A 113 7.65 5.47 -13.01
C ALA A 113 6.37 5.60 -12.16
N LEU A 114 5.60 6.68 -12.40
CA LEU A 114 4.52 7.17 -11.55
C LEU A 114 3.29 6.25 -11.53
N GLY A 115 3.18 5.33 -12.51
CA GLY A 115 2.07 4.41 -12.62
C GLY A 115 0.73 5.07 -12.96
N ALA A 116 -0.37 4.40 -12.59
CA ALA A 116 -1.72 4.86 -12.80
C ALA A 116 -2.61 4.46 -11.61
N ASN A 117 -3.64 5.26 -11.31
CA ASN A 117 -4.58 5.03 -10.20
C ASN A 117 -5.94 4.57 -10.73
N PRO A 118 -6.72 3.81 -9.97
CA PRO A 118 -8.10 3.50 -10.33
C PRO A 118 -8.89 4.76 -10.66
N ARG A 119 -9.69 4.70 -11.73
CA ARG A 119 -10.56 5.82 -12.11
C ARG A 119 -11.79 5.85 -11.21
N HIS A 120 -12.15 7.05 -10.78
CA HIS A 120 -13.48 7.33 -10.24
C HIS A 120 -14.46 7.55 -11.39
N LEU A 121 -15.68 7.06 -11.24
CA LEU A 121 -16.74 7.24 -12.25
C LEU A 121 -17.47 8.57 -12.11
N GLY A 122 -17.54 9.11 -10.87
CA GLY A 122 -18.26 10.33 -10.58
C GLY A 122 -19.78 10.15 -10.46
N PHE A 123 -20.29 8.92 -10.24
CA PHE A 123 -21.71 8.72 -9.99
C PHE A 123 -22.12 9.31 -8.64
N ARG A 124 -23.37 9.67 -8.50
CA ARG A 124 -23.88 10.23 -7.26
C ARG A 124 -23.77 9.22 -6.11
N GLY A 125 -23.16 9.63 -4.99
CA GLY A 125 -22.92 8.80 -3.83
C GLY A 125 -21.58 8.05 -3.86
N GLU A 126 -20.75 8.14 -4.91
CA GLU A 126 -19.47 7.42 -5.01
C GLU A 126 -18.54 7.75 -3.84
N GLU A 127 -18.28 9.04 -3.59
CA GLU A 127 -17.41 9.48 -2.50
C GLU A 127 -18.06 9.32 -1.11
N GLU A 128 -19.38 9.54 -1.03
CA GLU A 128 -20.14 9.42 0.22
C GLU A 128 -20.10 7.98 0.76
N PHE A 129 -20.25 6.99 -0.13
CA PHE A 129 -20.28 5.58 0.26
C PHE A 129 -18.96 4.85 0.08
N LYS A 130 -17.87 5.55 -0.20
CA LYS A 130 -16.53 4.98 -0.23
C LYS A 130 -16.16 4.39 1.13
N GLY A 131 -15.87 3.08 1.16
CA GLY A 131 -15.64 2.32 2.39
C GLY A 131 -16.93 1.98 3.17
N ARG A 132 -18.10 2.36 2.65
CA ARG A 132 -19.41 2.06 3.21
C ARG A 132 -20.32 1.34 2.21
N GLY A 133 -19.72 0.61 1.29
CA GLY A 133 -20.42 -0.14 0.23
C GLY A 133 -19.85 0.11 -1.15
N VAL A 134 -19.12 1.22 -1.39
CA VAL A 134 -18.36 1.46 -2.63
C VAL A 134 -16.89 1.12 -2.39
N ALA A 135 -16.32 0.25 -3.24
CA ALA A 135 -14.96 -0.29 -3.14
C ALA A 135 -14.25 -0.31 -4.50
N TYR A 136 -12.91 -0.35 -4.48
CA TYR A 136 -12.04 -0.36 -5.65
C TYR A 136 -11.03 -1.52 -5.65
N CYS A 137 -11.12 -2.41 -4.66
CA CYS A 137 -10.23 -3.55 -4.50
C CYS A 137 -11.03 -4.76 -4.01
N ALA A 138 -11.24 -5.78 -4.85
CA ALA A 138 -11.97 -6.98 -4.44
C ALA A 138 -11.18 -7.81 -3.41
N THR A 139 -9.86 -7.90 -3.56
CA THR A 139 -9.00 -8.65 -2.63
C THR A 139 -8.98 -8.02 -1.23
N CYS A 140 -9.06 -6.68 -1.15
CA CYS A 140 -9.04 -5.96 0.13
C CYS A 140 -10.41 -6.02 0.83
N ASP A 141 -11.49 -5.83 0.06
CA ASP A 141 -12.80 -5.51 0.60
C ASP A 141 -13.85 -6.62 0.38
N GLY A 142 -13.55 -7.64 -0.45
CA GLY A 142 -14.50 -8.68 -0.84
C GLY A 142 -15.10 -9.46 0.33
N GLU A 143 -14.31 -9.74 1.36
CA GLU A 143 -14.74 -10.46 2.56
C GLU A 143 -15.89 -9.76 3.31
N PHE A 144 -15.93 -8.41 3.29
CA PHE A 144 -17.00 -7.65 3.94
C PHE A 144 -18.37 -7.84 3.31
N PHE A 145 -18.39 -8.41 2.09
CA PHE A 145 -19.60 -8.70 1.34
C PHE A 145 -19.97 -10.18 1.36
N THR A 146 -19.46 -10.95 2.32
CA THR A 146 -19.79 -12.37 2.49
C THR A 146 -21.30 -12.54 2.67
N GLY A 147 -21.90 -13.37 1.78
CA GLY A 147 -23.35 -13.65 1.74
C GLY A 147 -24.21 -12.50 1.20
N ARG A 148 -23.61 -11.40 0.71
CA ARG A 148 -24.33 -10.23 0.15
C ARG A 148 -24.36 -10.26 -1.38
N GLU A 149 -25.17 -9.39 -1.96
CA GLU A 149 -25.16 -9.12 -3.40
C GLU A 149 -24.21 -7.97 -3.70
N VAL A 150 -23.43 -8.09 -4.78
CA VAL A 150 -22.51 -7.04 -5.21
C VAL A 150 -22.72 -6.68 -6.68
N LEU A 151 -22.56 -5.40 -6.97
CA LEU A 151 -22.46 -4.88 -8.33
C LEU A 151 -20.97 -4.70 -8.67
N VAL A 152 -20.56 -5.13 -9.85
CA VAL A 152 -19.24 -4.86 -10.42
C VAL A 152 -19.41 -3.95 -11.61
N VAL A 153 -18.81 -2.77 -11.58
CA VAL A 153 -18.89 -1.80 -12.67
C VAL A 153 -17.64 -1.87 -13.52
N GLY A 154 -17.80 -2.29 -14.76
CA GLY A 154 -16.75 -2.46 -15.74
C GLY A 154 -16.89 -3.69 -16.62
N GLY A 155 -16.22 -3.69 -17.78
CA GLY A 155 -16.26 -4.77 -18.77
C GLY A 155 -14.86 -5.15 -19.27
N GLY A 156 -13.80 -4.68 -18.62
CA GLY A 156 -12.41 -4.99 -18.95
C GLY A 156 -11.88 -6.22 -18.21
N PHE A 157 -10.60 -6.51 -18.41
CA PHE A 157 -9.89 -7.65 -17.82
C PHE A 157 -10.05 -7.70 -16.30
N ALA A 158 -9.73 -6.59 -15.59
CA ALA A 158 -9.85 -6.53 -14.14
C ALA A 158 -11.28 -6.77 -13.65
N ALA A 159 -12.28 -6.16 -14.29
CA ALA A 159 -13.67 -6.35 -13.90
C ALA A 159 -14.11 -7.82 -13.98
N VAL A 160 -13.67 -8.54 -15.01
CA VAL A 160 -13.99 -9.96 -15.19
C VAL A 160 -13.29 -10.83 -14.13
N GLU A 161 -11.97 -10.66 -13.92
CA GLU A 161 -11.22 -11.45 -12.95
C GLU A 161 -11.67 -11.18 -11.51
N GLU A 162 -11.86 -9.92 -11.15
CA GLU A 162 -12.30 -9.53 -9.81
C GLU A 162 -13.76 -9.98 -9.55
N SER A 163 -14.60 -10.04 -10.59
CA SER A 163 -15.95 -10.63 -10.47
C SER A 163 -15.91 -12.12 -10.11
N MET A 164 -15.01 -12.87 -10.74
CA MET A 164 -14.79 -14.28 -10.40
C MET A 164 -14.24 -14.43 -8.97
N PHE A 165 -13.31 -13.57 -8.57
CA PHE A 165 -12.77 -13.57 -7.20
C PHE A 165 -13.86 -13.30 -6.16
N LEU A 166 -14.73 -12.31 -6.40
CA LEU A 166 -15.81 -11.94 -5.49
C LEU A 166 -16.82 -13.06 -5.23
N THR A 167 -16.95 -14.05 -6.14
CA THR A 167 -17.83 -15.21 -5.92
C THR A 167 -17.42 -16.09 -4.74
N LYS A 168 -16.19 -15.93 -4.22
CA LYS A 168 -15.73 -16.61 -3.00
C LYS A 168 -16.49 -16.11 -1.76
N TYR A 169 -17.02 -14.91 -1.81
CA TYR A 169 -17.67 -14.22 -0.69
C TYR A 169 -19.13 -13.88 -0.98
N ALA A 170 -19.38 -13.20 -2.11
CA ALA A 170 -20.69 -12.72 -2.47
C ALA A 170 -21.62 -13.86 -2.91
N LYS A 171 -22.89 -13.84 -2.47
CA LYS A 171 -23.91 -14.80 -2.93
C LYS A 171 -24.32 -14.57 -4.38
N LYS A 172 -24.21 -13.33 -4.87
CA LYS A 172 -24.51 -12.92 -6.24
C LYS A 172 -23.60 -11.77 -6.64
N VAL A 173 -23.06 -11.82 -7.86
CA VAL A 173 -22.29 -10.76 -8.51
C VAL A 173 -23.03 -10.32 -9.76
N THR A 174 -23.39 -9.04 -9.88
CA THR A 174 -23.99 -8.49 -11.09
C THR A 174 -23.00 -7.52 -11.74
N MET A 175 -22.49 -7.89 -12.92
CA MET A 175 -21.62 -7.02 -13.70
C MET A 175 -22.44 -6.01 -14.50
N LEU A 176 -22.09 -4.72 -14.39
CA LEU A 176 -22.65 -3.63 -15.18
C LEU A 176 -21.60 -3.22 -16.22
N VAL A 177 -21.86 -3.56 -17.47
CA VAL A 177 -20.97 -3.31 -18.60
C VAL A 177 -21.59 -2.22 -19.49
N VAL A 178 -20.95 -1.06 -19.59
CA VAL A 178 -21.50 0.10 -20.32
C VAL A 178 -21.55 -0.12 -21.84
N THR A 179 -20.74 -1.02 -22.37
CA THR A 179 -20.64 -1.39 -23.77
C THR A 179 -21.50 -2.60 -24.11
N GLU A 180 -21.75 -2.81 -25.42
CA GLU A 180 -22.46 -3.98 -25.94
C GLU A 180 -21.72 -5.31 -25.68
N ASN A 181 -20.39 -5.27 -25.55
CA ASN A 181 -19.53 -6.44 -25.36
C ASN A 181 -18.45 -6.15 -24.32
N PHE A 182 -17.83 -7.19 -23.78
CA PHE A 182 -16.62 -7.05 -22.98
C PHE A 182 -15.48 -6.41 -23.78
N THR A 183 -14.65 -5.63 -23.11
CA THR A 183 -13.47 -4.98 -23.71
C THR A 183 -12.17 -5.78 -23.48
N CYS A 184 -12.24 -6.96 -22.86
CA CYS A 184 -11.12 -7.89 -22.68
C CYS A 184 -11.15 -9.05 -23.67
N ALA A 185 -10.07 -9.84 -23.70
CA ALA A 185 -9.94 -10.99 -24.58
C ALA A 185 -11.00 -12.07 -24.29
N ARG A 186 -11.46 -12.74 -25.34
CA ARG A 186 -12.52 -13.75 -25.29
C ARG A 186 -12.25 -14.87 -24.26
N GLY A 187 -11.03 -15.41 -24.24
CA GLY A 187 -10.64 -16.47 -23.30
C GLY A 187 -10.74 -16.08 -21.82
N VAL A 188 -10.78 -14.78 -21.51
CA VAL A 188 -10.93 -14.27 -20.14
C VAL A 188 -12.40 -14.32 -19.73
N TYR A 189 -13.28 -13.66 -20.49
CA TYR A 189 -14.70 -13.59 -20.12
C TYR A 189 -15.48 -14.89 -20.35
N GLU A 190 -15.01 -15.81 -21.21
CA GLU A 190 -15.61 -17.13 -21.34
C GLU A 190 -15.53 -17.96 -20.06
N GLN A 191 -14.57 -17.68 -19.17
CA GLN A 191 -14.47 -18.33 -17.86
C GLN A 191 -15.67 -18.01 -16.95
N LEU A 192 -16.35 -16.88 -17.14
CA LEU A 192 -17.54 -16.51 -16.37
C LEU A 192 -18.64 -17.59 -16.42
N LYS A 193 -18.69 -18.41 -17.49
CA LYS A 193 -19.63 -19.51 -17.61
C LYS A 193 -19.53 -20.55 -16.49
N ASN A 194 -18.38 -20.63 -15.83
CA ASN A 194 -18.14 -21.54 -14.72
C ASN A 194 -18.61 -20.97 -13.37
N TYR A 195 -19.16 -19.76 -13.37
CA TYR A 195 -19.56 -19.04 -12.15
C TYR A 195 -21.03 -18.64 -12.25
N PRO A 196 -21.97 -19.55 -11.89
CA PRO A 196 -23.41 -19.32 -12.04
C PRO A 196 -23.94 -18.16 -11.17
N GLN A 197 -23.17 -17.71 -10.18
CA GLN A 197 -23.52 -16.56 -9.35
C GLN A 197 -23.32 -15.23 -10.08
N ILE A 198 -22.63 -15.21 -11.25
CA ILE A 198 -22.35 -13.99 -11.99
C ILE A 198 -23.42 -13.75 -13.05
N GLU A 199 -24.15 -12.64 -12.92
CA GLU A 199 -25.04 -12.07 -13.93
C GLU A 199 -24.33 -10.94 -14.67
N VAL A 200 -24.43 -10.87 -15.98
CA VAL A 200 -23.86 -9.76 -16.78
C VAL A 200 -24.98 -8.95 -17.42
N ARG A 201 -24.97 -7.65 -17.21
CA ARG A 201 -25.85 -6.67 -17.85
C ARG A 201 -25.03 -5.77 -18.74
N PHE A 202 -25.14 -5.99 -20.04
CA PHE A 202 -24.52 -5.13 -21.04
C PHE A 202 -25.31 -3.85 -21.23
N GLU A 203 -24.65 -2.83 -21.81
CA GLU A 203 -25.22 -1.52 -22.10
C GLU A 203 -25.91 -0.90 -20.88
N THR A 204 -25.34 -1.19 -19.70
CA THR A 204 -25.90 -0.78 -18.41
C THR A 204 -24.87 0.07 -17.66
N GLU A 205 -25.31 1.21 -17.17
CA GLU A 205 -24.52 2.23 -16.48
C GLU A 205 -25.02 2.43 -15.05
N LEU A 206 -24.08 2.56 -14.10
CA LEU A 206 -24.37 2.98 -12.73
C LEU A 206 -24.43 4.51 -12.67
N ILE A 207 -25.54 5.07 -12.17
CA ILE A 207 -25.72 6.53 -12.06
C ILE A 207 -25.84 7.04 -10.63
N GLU A 208 -26.25 6.21 -9.68
CA GLU A 208 -26.39 6.62 -8.29
C GLU A 208 -26.22 5.41 -7.35
N ALA A 209 -25.55 5.60 -6.23
CA ALA A 209 -25.61 4.74 -5.05
C ALA A 209 -26.26 5.51 -3.92
N GLY A 210 -27.09 4.84 -3.10
CA GLY A 210 -27.77 5.49 -1.98
C GLY A 210 -28.08 4.52 -0.84
N GLY A 211 -28.39 5.09 0.31
CA GLY A 211 -28.68 4.41 1.55
C GLY A 211 -28.60 5.37 2.73
N GLU A 212 -28.82 4.90 3.95
CA GLU A 212 -28.72 5.71 5.15
C GLU A 212 -27.26 5.73 5.66
N LYS A 213 -26.70 4.57 6.00
CA LYS A 213 -25.32 4.43 6.52
C LYS A 213 -24.39 3.74 5.56
N THR A 214 -24.90 2.80 4.80
CA THR A 214 -24.20 1.98 3.81
C THR A 214 -25.04 1.94 2.54
N VAL A 215 -24.45 1.43 1.44
CA VAL A 215 -25.21 1.29 0.18
C VAL A 215 -26.34 0.29 0.33
N GLU A 216 -27.57 0.75 0.16
CA GLU A 216 -28.80 -0.06 0.20
C GLU A 216 -29.41 -0.25 -1.19
N TYR A 217 -29.16 0.69 -2.10
CA TYR A 217 -29.64 0.62 -3.47
C TYR A 217 -28.65 1.26 -4.44
N ALA A 218 -28.81 0.90 -5.71
CA ALA A 218 -28.13 1.54 -6.82
C ALA A 218 -29.15 1.88 -7.92
N LYS A 219 -29.07 3.07 -8.52
CA LYS A 219 -29.80 3.37 -9.75
C LYS A 219 -28.94 3.06 -10.95
N ILE A 220 -29.48 2.24 -11.83
CA ILE A 220 -28.86 1.80 -13.06
C ILE A 220 -29.68 2.26 -14.27
N ARG A 221 -28.99 2.64 -15.33
CA ARG A 221 -29.60 3.05 -16.59
C ARG A 221 -29.30 2.01 -17.68
N ASP A 222 -30.33 1.55 -18.34
CA ASP A 222 -30.22 0.82 -19.60
C ASP A 222 -29.93 1.84 -20.71
N ASN A 223 -28.78 1.75 -21.34
CA ASN A 223 -28.35 2.74 -22.36
C ASN A 223 -29.05 2.57 -23.70
N LYS A 224 -29.69 1.40 -23.97
CA LYS A 224 -30.51 1.21 -25.16
C LYS A 224 -31.85 1.91 -25.07
N THR A 225 -32.49 1.78 -23.93
CA THR A 225 -33.85 2.28 -23.73
C THR A 225 -33.89 3.63 -23.02
N GLY A 226 -32.79 4.02 -22.36
CA GLY A 226 -32.73 5.16 -21.46
C GLY A 226 -33.47 4.95 -20.13
N THR A 227 -34.00 3.75 -19.91
CA THR A 227 -34.79 3.44 -18.71
C THR A 227 -33.88 3.40 -17.47
N VAL A 228 -34.28 4.12 -16.43
CA VAL A 228 -33.62 4.07 -15.12
C VAL A 228 -34.42 3.14 -14.21
N SER A 229 -33.72 2.20 -13.60
CA SER A 229 -34.27 1.27 -12.61
C SER A 229 -33.47 1.28 -11.34
N GLU A 230 -34.10 0.93 -10.23
CA GLU A 230 -33.44 0.79 -8.93
C GLU A 230 -33.07 -0.68 -8.69
N TYR A 231 -31.82 -0.93 -8.35
CA TYR A 231 -31.32 -2.25 -7.91
C TYR A 231 -31.23 -2.26 -6.39
N ARG A 232 -31.84 -3.28 -5.79
CA ARG A 232 -31.71 -3.61 -4.36
C ARG A 232 -31.41 -5.09 -4.21
N ALA A 233 -30.79 -5.48 -3.10
CA ALA A 233 -30.65 -6.89 -2.77
C ALA A 233 -32.02 -7.56 -2.62
N GLN A 234 -32.15 -8.81 -3.05
CA GLN A 234 -33.43 -9.55 -3.01
C GLN A 234 -33.94 -9.78 -1.59
N ASP A 235 -33.02 -9.85 -0.62
CA ASP A 235 -33.35 -10.00 0.81
C ASP A 235 -33.55 -8.65 1.55
N GLY A 236 -33.50 -7.52 0.84
CA GLY A 236 -33.60 -6.19 1.42
C GLY A 236 -32.34 -5.74 2.16
N GLY A 237 -31.24 -6.50 2.11
CA GLY A 237 -29.98 -6.16 2.75
C GLY A 237 -29.16 -5.13 1.97
N ASN A 238 -28.06 -4.72 2.56
CA ASN A 238 -27.10 -3.81 1.92
C ASN A 238 -26.39 -4.50 0.74
N ILE A 239 -25.98 -3.71 -0.25
CA ILE A 239 -25.25 -4.17 -1.43
C ILE A 239 -23.83 -3.61 -1.45
N GLY A 240 -22.92 -4.29 -2.17
CA GLY A 240 -21.59 -3.77 -2.50
C GLY A 240 -21.53 -3.25 -3.92
N ILE A 241 -20.70 -2.24 -4.17
CA ILE A 241 -20.38 -1.73 -5.50
C ILE A 241 -18.87 -1.71 -5.67
N PHE A 242 -18.36 -2.52 -6.58
CA PHE A 242 -16.95 -2.57 -6.94
C PHE A 242 -16.70 -1.89 -8.28
N VAL A 243 -15.80 -0.91 -8.33
CA VAL A 243 -15.58 -0.06 -9.50
C VAL A 243 -14.26 -0.44 -10.18
N PHE A 244 -14.36 -1.05 -11.38
CA PHE A 244 -13.20 -1.49 -12.19
C PHE A 244 -13.28 -0.95 -13.61
N VAL A 245 -13.25 0.39 -13.74
CA VAL A 245 -13.41 1.11 -15.02
C VAL A 245 -12.11 1.62 -15.61
N GLY A 246 -11.01 0.98 -15.25
CA GLY A 246 -9.68 1.30 -15.71
C GLY A 246 -8.94 2.26 -14.78
N TYR A 247 -7.84 2.82 -15.31
CA TYR A 247 -6.90 3.63 -14.56
C TYR A 247 -6.70 4.99 -15.20
N ALA A 248 -6.36 5.99 -14.40
CA ALA A 248 -5.89 7.30 -14.83
C ALA A 248 -4.39 7.42 -14.53
N PRO A 249 -3.55 7.89 -15.46
CA PRO A 249 -2.12 8.05 -15.19
C PRO A 249 -1.90 9.10 -14.10
N ALA A 250 -0.89 8.85 -13.23
CA ALA A 250 -0.56 9.74 -12.13
C ALA A 250 0.34 10.90 -12.60
N THR A 251 -0.16 11.77 -13.49
CA THR A 251 0.60 12.81 -14.18
C THR A 251 0.32 14.23 -13.70
N ASP A 252 -0.49 14.44 -12.68
CA ASP A 252 -0.89 15.78 -12.21
C ASP A 252 0.32 16.70 -11.92
N MET A 253 1.38 16.14 -11.31
CA MET A 253 2.61 16.88 -10.97
C MET A 253 3.41 17.34 -12.19
N ILE A 254 3.26 16.65 -13.34
CA ILE A 254 4.08 16.85 -14.55
C ILE A 254 3.30 17.34 -15.78
N LYS A 255 1.97 17.51 -15.66
CA LYS A 255 1.08 17.81 -16.80
C LYS A 255 1.47 19.07 -17.58
N ASP A 256 2.01 20.09 -16.91
CA ASP A 256 2.42 21.34 -17.53
C ASP A 256 3.89 21.36 -17.95
N LYS A 257 4.62 20.27 -17.74
CA LYS A 257 6.07 20.15 -17.95
C LYS A 257 6.45 19.18 -19.06
N ILE A 258 5.67 18.13 -19.26
CA ILE A 258 5.95 17.03 -20.19
C ILE A 258 4.77 16.88 -21.17
N VAL A 259 5.05 16.47 -22.38
CA VAL A 259 4.01 16.20 -23.38
C VAL A 259 3.20 14.98 -22.97
N LEU A 260 1.91 15.18 -22.79
CA LEU A 260 0.91 14.16 -22.51
C LEU A 260 -0.04 14.00 -23.72
N ASN A 261 -0.62 12.82 -23.88
CA ASN A 261 -1.72 12.64 -24.84
C ASN A 261 -3.05 13.18 -24.26
N GLU A 262 -4.13 13.13 -25.05
CA GLU A 262 -5.47 13.58 -24.65
C GLU A 262 -6.03 12.86 -23.41
N GLN A 263 -5.52 11.64 -23.10
CA GLN A 263 -5.93 10.83 -21.95
C GLN A 263 -5.03 11.05 -20.71
N GLY A 264 -4.03 11.95 -20.81
CA GLY A 264 -3.12 12.30 -19.74
C GLY A 264 -1.88 11.39 -19.61
N TYR A 265 -1.66 10.43 -20.52
CA TYR A 265 -0.48 9.56 -20.51
C TYR A 265 0.75 10.25 -21.09
N VAL A 266 1.92 9.97 -20.53
CA VAL A 266 3.20 10.49 -21.02
C VAL A 266 3.49 9.94 -22.42
N VAL A 267 3.81 10.85 -23.35
CA VAL A 267 4.26 10.50 -24.70
C VAL A 267 5.76 10.18 -24.65
N THR A 268 6.14 8.95 -25.02
CA THR A 268 7.54 8.52 -25.10
C THR A 268 7.84 7.94 -26.48
N ASP A 269 9.12 7.94 -26.84
CA ASP A 269 9.61 7.16 -27.98
C ASP A 269 9.84 5.67 -27.60
N GLN A 270 10.33 4.87 -28.55
CA GLN A 270 10.64 3.45 -28.32
C GLN A 270 11.75 3.21 -27.29
N ASN A 271 12.54 4.25 -26.95
CA ASN A 271 13.60 4.22 -25.94
C ASN A 271 13.10 4.74 -24.57
N GLN A 272 11.80 4.93 -24.42
CA GLN A 272 11.15 5.52 -23.22
C GLN A 272 11.58 6.98 -22.93
N LYS A 273 12.15 7.70 -23.93
CA LYS A 273 12.55 9.09 -23.82
C LYS A 273 11.34 9.99 -23.94
N THR A 274 11.23 10.98 -23.06
CA THR A 274 10.21 12.05 -23.15
C THR A 274 10.68 13.18 -24.07
N ASN A 275 9.90 14.24 -24.18
CA ASN A 275 10.31 15.45 -24.89
C ASN A 275 11.39 16.26 -24.15
N ILE A 276 11.79 15.87 -22.93
CA ILE A 276 12.80 16.57 -22.14
C ILE A 276 14.07 15.73 -22.06
N GLU A 277 15.22 16.35 -22.33
CA GLU A 277 16.54 15.71 -22.27
C GLU A 277 16.85 15.17 -20.87
N GLY A 278 17.27 13.88 -20.79
CA GLY A 278 17.60 13.21 -19.53
C GLY A 278 16.40 12.87 -18.66
N VAL A 279 15.17 12.98 -19.21
CA VAL A 279 13.93 12.57 -18.55
C VAL A 279 13.26 11.46 -19.36
N TYR A 280 13.05 10.34 -18.71
CA TYR A 280 12.44 9.12 -19.26
C TYR A 280 11.19 8.77 -18.48
N ALA A 281 10.25 8.08 -19.11
CA ALA A 281 9.06 7.59 -18.43
C ALA A 281 8.86 6.09 -18.71
N ALA A 282 8.38 5.34 -17.72
CA ALA A 282 8.27 3.90 -17.81
C ALA A 282 7.04 3.37 -17.06
N GLY A 283 6.46 2.28 -17.55
CA GLY A 283 5.32 1.62 -16.94
C GLY A 283 3.98 2.25 -17.34
N ASP A 284 3.00 2.10 -16.47
CA ASP A 284 1.60 2.41 -16.78
C ASP A 284 1.29 3.90 -16.92
N VAL A 285 2.22 4.77 -16.59
CA VAL A 285 2.15 6.21 -16.86
C VAL A 285 2.29 6.54 -18.34
N CYS A 286 2.86 5.62 -19.15
CA CYS A 286 3.09 5.79 -20.58
C CYS A 286 1.91 5.31 -21.43
N ILE A 287 1.88 5.76 -22.71
CA ILE A 287 0.94 5.24 -23.72
C ILE A 287 1.27 3.79 -24.03
N LYS A 288 0.34 2.85 -23.80
CA LYS A 288 0.50 1.44 -24.13
C LYS A 288 -0.83 0.69 -24.22
N ASN A 289 -0.83 -0.39 -24.99
CA ASN A 289 -2.00 -1.24 -25.18
C ASN A 289 -2.15 -2.29 -24.06
N LEU A 290 -1.03 -2.72 -23.45
CA LEU A 290 -1.02 -3.74 -22.42
C LEU A 290 -0.36 -3.18 -21.14
N ARG A 291 -1.13 -3.16 -20.04
CA ARG A 291 -0.68 -2.76 -18.71
C ARG A 291 -0.57 -4.00 -17.83
N GLN A 292 0.63 -4.52 -17.73
CA GLN A 292 0.98 -5.70 -16.95
C GLN A 292 2.36 -5.53 -16.32
N VAL A 293 2.66 -6.31 -15.29
CA VAL A 293 3.97 -6.28 -14.63
C VAL A 293 5.11 -6.44 -15.64
N ILE A 294 4.99 -7.40 -16.56
CA ILE A 294 6.03 -7.68 -17.55
C ILE A 294 6.30 -6.49 -18.49
N THR A 295 5.26 -5.77 -18.93
CA THR A 295 5.44 -4.60 -19.78
C THR A 295 6.02 -3.42 -19.01
N ALA A 296 5.65 -3.25 -17.75
CA ALA A 296 6.22 -2.23 -16.86
C ALA A 296 7.71 -2.50 -16.60
N VAL A 297 8.10 -3.75 -16.32
CA VAL A 297 9.49 -4.18 -16.15
C VAL A 297 10.31 -3.93 -17.42
N SER A 298 9.75 -4.28 -18.60
CA SER A 298 10.39 -4.01 -19.90
C SER A 298 10.67 -2.54 -20.10
N ASP A 299 9.68 -1.68 -19.88
CA ASP A 299 9.84 -0.22 -20.01
C ASP A 299 10.94 0.32 -19.08
N GLY A 300 10.94 -0.14 -17.81
CA GLY A 300 11.96 0.27 -16.83
C GLY A 300 13.38 -0.09 -17.29
N ALA A 301 13.56 -1.29 -17.84
CA ALA A 301 14.84 -1.74 -18.38
C ALA A 301 15.29 -0.90 -19.59
N ILE A 302 14.35 -0.59 -20.51
CA ILE A 302 14.61 0.23 -21.70
C ILE A 302 14.95 1.68 -21.29
N ALA A 303 14.15 2.28 -20.40
CA ALA A 303 14.39 3.63 -19.89
C ALA A 303 15.76 3.75 -19.22
N ALA A 304 16.11 2.78 -18.37
CA ALA A 304 17.39 2.73 -17.68
C ALA A 304 18.58 2.65 -18.64
N THR A 305 18.52 1.72 -19.62
CA THR A 305 19.60 1.55 -20.60
C THR A 305 19.77 2.78 -21.50
N SER A 306 18.66 3.44 -21.83
CA SER A 306 18.69 4.68 -22.63
C SER A 306 19.22 5.85 -21.82
N LEU A 307 18.82 5.96 -20.56
CA LEU A 307 19.27 6.99 -19.63
C LEU A 307 20.77 6.84 -19.29
N GLU A 308 21.27 5.60 -19.19
CA GLU A 308 22.71 5.31 -18.98
C GLU A 308 23.59 6.05 -19.98
N ARG A 309 23.24 5.98 -21.27
CA ARG A 309 23.98 6.68 -22.33
C ARG A 309 23.98 8.19 -22.10
N TYR A 310 22.82 8.75 -21.82
CA TYR A 310 22.68 10.19 -21.54
C TYR A 310 23.51 10.62 -20.30
N ILE A 311 23.47 9.84 -19.22
CA ILE A 311 24.26 10.09 -18.00
C ILE A 311 25.75 10.08 -18.35
N SER A 312 26.24 9.09 -19.09
CA SER A 312 27.65 9.00 -19.48
C SER A 312 28.10 10.25 -20.24
N GLU A 313 27.35 10.65 -21.28
CA GLU A 313 27.64 11.85 -22.07
C GLU A 313 27.58 13.13 -21.22
N THR A 314 26.62 13.23 -20.29
CA THR A 314 26.46 14.39 -19.40
C THR A 314 27.60 14.45 -18.38
N ARG A 315 28.03 13.33 -17.81
CA ARG A 315 29.20 13.28 -16.90
C ARG A 315 30.46 13.76 -17.61
N ASP A 316 30.69 13.34 -18.84
CA ASP A 316 31.84 13.77 -19.66
C ASP A 316 31.76 15.29 -19.94
N ARG A 317 30.60 15.81 -20.34
CA ARG A 317 30.36 17.24 -20.59
C ARG A 317 30.60 18.09 -19.35
N LEU A 318 30.15 17.63 -18.19
CA LEU A 318 30.30 18.33 -16.89
C LEU A 318 31.62 18.02 -16.20
N LYS A 319 32.49 17.19 -16.81
CA LYS A 319 33.77 16.76 -16.26
C LYS A 319 33.66 16.14 -14.85
N LEU A 320 32.57 15.42 -14.61
CA LEU A 320 32.31 14.69 -13.37
C LEU A 320 33.05 13.36 -13.42
N GLY A 321 34.04 13.03 -12.75
CA GLY A 321 34.76 11.73 -12.77
C GLY A 321 33.86 10.49 -12.93
N LYS A 322 34.41 9.30 -12.73
CA LYS A 322 33.63 8.05 -12.78
C LYS A 322 32.53 8.04 -11.70
N PRO A 323 31.38 7.37 -11.93
CA PRO A 323 30.33 7.22 -10.92
C PRO A 323 30.91 6.68 -9.61
N ARG A 324 30.48 7.23 -8.47
CA ARG A 324 30.90 6.72 -7.17
C ARG A 324 30.25 5.34 -6.96
N GLN A 325 31.08 4.31 -6.89
CA GLN A 325 30.59 2.97 -6.53
C GLN A 325 30.13 3.00 -5.06
N ILE A 326 28.84 2.79 -4.84
CA ILE A 326 28.35 2.40 -3.53
C ILE A 326 28.69 0.92 -3.38
N ALA A 327 29.34 0.55 -2.29
CA ALA A 327 29.62 -0.85 -2.01
C ALA A 327 28.29 -1.60 -2.01
N ALA A 328 28.17 -2.62 -2.87
CA ALA A 328 27.03 -3.52 -2.85
C ALA A 328 26.88 -4.05 -1.42
N GLN A 329 25.70 -3.88 -0.83
CA GLN A 329 25.42 -4.51 0.46
C GLN A 329 25.54 -6.02 0.25
N THR A 330 26.32 -6.67 1.09
CA THR A 330 26.71 -8.08 1.04
C THR A 330 25.51 -8.97 0.75
N GLU A 331 25.72 -9.95 -0.14
CA GLU A 331 24.83 -11.01 -0.60
C GLU A 331 23.56 -11.24 0.25
N VAL A 332 22.46 -10.63 -0.14
CA VAL A 332 21.14 -11.09 0.25
C VAL A 332 20.81 -12.27 -0.67
N LYS A 333 20.95 -13.50 -0.19
CA LYS A 333 20.51 -14.68 -0.93
C LYS A 333 19.00 -14.57 -1.14
N PRO A 334 18.51 -14.63 -2.39
CA PRO A 334 17.07 -14.69 -2.62
C PRO A 334 16.54 -16.02 -2.07
N ASN A 335 15.77 -15.96 -1.00
CA ASN A 335 15.00 -17.11 -0.55
C ASN A 335 13.66 -17.09 -1.24
N ILE A 336 13.53 -17.86 -2.29
CA ILE A 336 12.24 -18.23 -2.86
C ILE A 336 11.71 -19.38 -2.00
N SER A 337 10.94 -19.05 -0.99
CA SER A 337 10.02 -20.00 -0.37
C SER A 337 8.62 -19.45 -0.52
N ASP A 338 7.91 -19.97 -1.53
CA ASP A 338 6.46 -19.85 -1.66
C ASP A 338 5.79 -20.56 -0.48
N ASN A 339 5.54 -19.81 0.59
CA ASN A 339 4.63 -20.24 1.64
C ASN A 339 3.86 -19.02 2.15
N HIS A 340 2.87 -18.60 1.37
CA HIS A 340 1.79 -17.75 1.84
C HIS A 340 0.47 -18.51 1.67
N GLY A 341 -0.07 -18.95 2.80
CA GLY A 341 -1.43 -19.46 2.87
C GLY A 341 -1.57 -20.90 3.36
N GLU A 342 -0.87 -21.25 4.45
CA GLU A 342 -1.32 -22.36 5.28
C GLU A 342 -1.39 -21.91 6.74
N SER A 343 -2.56 -22.12 7.31
CA SER A 343 -2.83 -22.13 8.73
C SER A 343 -1.72 -22.80 9.52
N MET A 344 -1.35 -22.21 10.66
CA MET A 344 -0.55 -22.74 11.78
C MET A 344 0.09 -24.10 11.50
N GLY A 345 1.31 -24.08 10.94
CA GLY A 345 2.17 -25.24 10.89
C GLY A 345 2.72 -25.54 12.29
N LYS A 346 3.13 -26.76 12.53
CA LYS A 346 3.67 -27.27 13.81
C LYS A 346 4.92 -26.55 14.36
N ASP A 347 5.40 -25.46 13.71
CA ASP A 347 6.68 -24.79 14.01
C ASP A 347 6.55 -23.35 14.54
N GLY A 348 5.35 -22.87 14.97
CA GLY A 348 5.16 -21.55 15.57
C GLY A 348 4.89 -20.42 14.57
N PHE A 349 4.82 -19.15 15.07
CA PHE A 349 4.53 -17.93 14.28
C PHE A 349 5.72 -17.45 13.44
N LEU A 350 6.96 -17.75 13.88
CA LEU A 350 8.19 -17.22 13.30
C LEU A 350 9.06 -18.35 12.74
N ASN A 351 9.30 -18.35 11.44
CA ASN A 351 10.26 -19.25 10.82
C ASN A 351 11.73 -18.82 11.09
N ALA A 352 12.70 -19.66 10.75
CA ALA A 352 14.11 -19.41 11.02
C ALA A 352 14.66 -18.14 10.33
N GLU A 353 14.16 -17.81 9.13
CA GLU A 353 14.57 -16.60 8.39
C GLU A 353 14.01 -15.33 9.04
N MET A 354 12.73 -15.34 9.44
CA MET A 354 12.12 -14.23 10.18
C MET A 354 12.86 -13.97 11.50
N ARG A 355 13.23 -15.02 12.23
CA ARG A 355 14.00 -14.89 13.48
C ARG A 355 15.36 -14.22 13.25
N LYS A 356 16.05 -14.56 12.15
CA LYS A 356 17.32 -13.94 11.79
C LYS A 356 17.15 -12.45 11.43
N GLN A 357 16.14 -12.12 10.60
CA GLN A 357 15.85 -10.73 10.23
C GLN A 357 15.48 -9.89 11.45
N LEU A 358 14.68 -10.45 12.37
CA LEU A 358 14.35 -9.79 13.63
C LEU A 358 15.57 -9.57 14.51
N PHE A 359 16.49 -10.53 14.57
CA PHE A 359 17.74 -10.36 15.31
C PHE A 359 18.53 -9.15 14.79
N ASP A 360 18.70 -9.02 13.46
CA ASP A 360 19.41 -7.90 12.82
C ASP A 360 18.72 -6.54 13.07
N VAL A 361 17.39 -6.53 13.22
CA VAL A 361 16.61 -5.33 13.58
C VAL A 361 16.79 -5.00 15.06
N PHE A 362 16.67 -5.98 15.94
CA PHE A 362 16.75 -5.80 17.40
C PHE A 362 18.17 -5.40 17.85
N GLU A 363 19.20 -5.83 17.12
CA GLU A 363 20.58 -5.40 17.37
C GLU A 363 20.72 -3.87 17.28
N LYS A 364 19.94 -3.21 16.41
CA LYS A 364 19.94 -1.76 16.19
C LYS A 364 19.16 -0.96 17.24
N PHE A 365 18.48 -1.61 18.17
CA PHE A 365 17.73 -0.93 19.21
C PHE A 365 18.68 -0.14 20.14
N GLU A 366 18.32 1.07 20.49
CA GLU A 366 19.10 1.93 21.39
C GLU A 366 18.78 1.65 22.87
N GLN A 367 17.58 1.13 23.15
CA GLN A 367 17.13 0.76 24.49
C GLN A 367 16.32 -0.53 24.47
N VAL A 368 16.10 -1.09 25.66
CA VAL A 368 15.27 -2.31 25.83
C VAL A 368 13.82 -1.97 25.54
N VAL A 369 13.17 -2.84 24.77
CA VAL A 369 11.73 -2.83 24.53
C VAL A 369 11.06 -3.94 25.34
N ILE A 370 9.97 -3.61 26.01
CA ILE A 370 9.20 -4.54 26.83
C ILE A 370 7.84 -4.74 26.16
N ILE A 371 7.51 -5.98 25.82
CA ILE A 371 6.21 -6.35 25.28
C ILE A 371 5.36 -6.83 26.45
N LYS A 372 4.40 -6.00 26.88
CA LYS A 372 3.49 -6.35 27.95
C LYS A 372 2.26 -7.05 27.38
N ALA A 373 2.05 -8.32 27.69
CA ALA A 373 0.85 -9.07 27.32
C ALA A 373 -0.16 -9.04 28.47
N VAL A 374 -1.30 -8.41 28.23
CA VAL A 374 -2.46 -8.40 29.13
C VAL A 374 -3.42 -9.46 28.62
N ILE A 375 -3.55 -10.57 29.34
CA ILE A 375 -4.20 -11.79 28.89
C ILE A 375 -5.25 -12.32 29.87
N ALA A 376 -6.21 -13.07 29.34
CA ALA A 376 -7.24 -13.80 30.07
C ALA A 376 -7.16 -15.30 29.74
N GLN A 377 -8.17 -16.08 30.13
CA GLN A 377 -8.27 -17.50 29.78
C GLN A 377 -9.14 -17.70 28.52
N ASP A 378 -8.67 -17.23 27.37
CA ASP A 378 -9.34 -17.36 26.07
C ASP A 378 -8.36 -17.68 24.93
N ALA A 379 -8.88 -17.99 23.75
CA ALA A 379 -8.07 -18.40 22.59
C ALA A 379 -7.17 -17.27 22.07
N VAL A 380 -7.63 -16.00 22.11
CA VAL A 380 -6.84 -14.85 21.66
C VAL A 380 -5.66 -14.62 22.59
N SER A 381 -5.88 -14.73 23.90
CA SER A 381 -4.85 -14.64 24.93
C SER A 381 -3.75 -15.68 24.74
N ALA A 382 -4.12 -16.94 24.48
CA ALA A 382 -3.16 -18.01 24.22
C ALA A 382 -2.32 -17.76 22.95
N GLU A 383 -2.94 -17.23 21.89
CA GLU A 383 -2.24 -16.84 20.67
C GLU A 383 -1.24 -15.69 20.94
N LEU A 384 -1.65 -14.65 21.70
CA LEU A 384 -0.80 -13.50 22.04
C LEU A 384 0.39 -13.92 22.90
N GLU A 385 0.16 -14.74 23.93
CA GLU A 385 1.22 -15.25 24.81
C GLU A 385 2.25 -16.08 24.02
N SER A 386 1.79 -17.00 23.18
CA SER A 386 2.66 -17.82 22.35
C SER A 386 3.51 -16.96 21.40
N PHE A 387 2.91 -15.97 20.77
CA PHE A 387 3.61 -15.03 19.88
C PHE A 387 4.68 -14.22 20.62
N VAL A 388 4.35 -13.66 21.79
CA VAL A 388 5.30 -12.88 22.60
C VAL A 388 6.48 -13.75 23.08
N ASN A 389 6.21 -14.98 23.51
CA ASN A 389 7.26 -15.90 23.94
C ASN A 389 8.24 -16.26 22.81
N GLU A 390 7.76 -16.35 21.56
CA GLU A 390 8.65 -16.58 20.41
C GLU A 390 9.56 -15.39 20.11
N LEU A 391 9.10 -14.14 20.34
CA LEU A 391 9.86 -12.91 20.09
C LEU A 391 10.99 -12.69 21.12
N VAL A 392 10.69 -12.93 22.40
CA VAL A 392 11.65 -12.70 23.51
C VAL A 392 12.89 -13.60 23.38
N GLY A 393 12.75 -14.78 22.80
CA GLY A 393 13.87 -15.70 22.57
C GLY A 393 14.86 -15.27 21.48
N ILE A 394 14.63 -14.15 20.78
CA ILE A 394 15.44 -13.74 19.63
C ILE A 394 16.62 -12.84 20.04
N HIS A 395 16.42 -11.88 20.95
CA HIS A 395 17.44 -10.92 21.34
C HIS A 395 17.19 -10.39 22.75
N ASP A 396 18.25 -10.11 23.53
CA ASP A 396 18.20 -9.63 24.92
C ASP A 396 17.63 -8.21 25.11
N LYS A 397 17.57 -7.41 24.03
CA LYS A 397 16.92 -6.09 24.03
C LYS A 397 15.39 -6.16 23.92
N VAL A 398 14.80 -7.35 23.75
CA VAL A 398 13.34 -7.54 23.72
C VAL A 398 12.96 -8.43 24.90
N LYS A 399 12.14 -7.88 25.79
CA LYS A 399 11.64 -8.55 27.00
C LYS A 399 10.13 -8.63 26.98
N SER A 400 9.56 -9.49 27.82
CA SER A 400 8.11 -9.56 28.03
C SER A 400 7.73 -9.43 29.48
N GLU A 401 6.51 -8.94 29.68
CA GLU A 401 5.76 -9.00 30.94
C GLU A 401 4.38 -9.58 30.67
N ILE A 402 3.96 -10.56 31.48
CA ILE A 402 2.64 -11.16 31.38
C ILE A 402 1.79 -10.63 32.55
N ASP A 403 0.63 -10.08 32.24
CA ASP A 403 -0.32 -9.54 33.21
C ASP A 403 -1.66 -10.28 33.07
N GLU A 404 -1.96 -11.15 34.02
CA GLU A 404 -3.21 -11.91 34.11
C GLU A 404 -4.25 -11.26 35.03
N GLU A 405 -3.89 -10.18 35.74
CA GLU A 405 -4.74 -9.59 36.77
C GLU A 405 -5.62 -8.47 36.23
N THR A 406 -5.16 -7.70 35.28
CA THR A 406 -5.83 -6.50 34.75
C THR A 406 -7.20 -6.82 34.14
N LEU A 407 -7.39 -7.96 33.45
CA LEU A 407 -8.64 -8.34 32.78
C LEU A 407 -9.68 -9.03 33.70
N ARG A 408 -9.41 -9.17 35.00
CA ARG A 408 -10.34 -9.85 35.92
C ARG A 408 -11.59 -9.04 36.27
N THR A 409 -11.69 -7.78 35.88
CA THR A 409 -12.68 -6.83 36.42
C THR A 409 -13.69 -6.26 35.42
N GLY A 410 -13.72 -6.69 34.14
CA GLY A 410 -14.69 -6.09 33.21
C GLY A 410 -14.57 -6.48 31.74
N ASP A 411 -15.18 -5.71 30.88
CA ASP A 411 -15.29 -5.91 29.42
C ASP A 411 -13.97 -5.70 28.62
N ASP A 412 -12.82 -5.70 29.28
CA ASP A 412 -11.52 -5.47 28.64
C ASP A 412 -11.07 -6.69 27.84
N LYS A 413 -10.62 -6.44 26.63
CA LYS A 413 -10.14 -7.46 25.69
C LYS A 413 -8.64 -7.72 25.89
N PRO A 414 -8.13 -8.94 25.64
CA PRO A 414 -6.69 -9.21 25.70
C PRO A 414 -5.92 -8.40 24.64
N TYR A 415 -4.72 -7.95 24.99
CA TYR A 415 -3.87 -7.17 24.10
C TYR A 415 -2.39 -7.31 24.46
N ILE A 416 -1.53 -6.94 23.52
CA ILE A 416 -0.13 -6.65 23.78
C ILE A 416 0.11 -5.15 23.70
N ALA A 417 0.81 -4.60 24.71
CA ALA A 417 1.26 -3.22 24.74
C ALA A 417 2.76 -3.14 24.52
N ILE A 418 3.21 -2.13 23.79
CA ILE A 418 4.62 -1.86 23.62
C ILE A 418 5.06 -0.84 24.65
N CYS A 419 6.11 -1.19 25.41
CA CYS A 419 6.69 -0.38 26.46
C CYS A 419 8.20 -0.23 26.23
N ASN A 420 8.78 0.77 26.82
CA ASN A 420 10.22 0.94 26.97
C ASN A 420 10.58 1.12 28.46
N GLU A 421 11.82 1.44 28.76
CA GLU A 421 12.28 1.60 30.16
C GLU A 421 11.57 2.76 30.91
N THR A 422 10.93 3.69 30.19
CA THR A 422 10.17 4.82 30.78
C THR A 422 8.68 4.51 30.95
N GLY A 423 8.19 3.42 30.40
CA GLY A 423 6.78 2.98 30.48
C GLY A 423 6.14 2.69 29.13
N SER A 424 4.80 2.71 29.08
CA SER A 424 4.05 2.49 27.83
C SER A 424 4.30 3.62 26.82
N VAL A 425 4.49 3.25 25.55
CA VAL A 425 4.61 4.21 24.44
C VAL A 425 3.25 4.47 23.74
N GLY A 426 2.13 4.10 24.38
CA GLY A 426 0.79 4.36 23.85
C GLY A 426 0.37 3.45 22.69
N ILE A 427 1.03 2.30 22.47
CA ILE A 427 0.76 1.40 21.34
C ILE A 427 0.23 0.07 21.85
N ARG A 428 -0.94 -0.37 21.34
CA ARG A 428 -1.56 -1.66 21.67
C ARG A 428 -2.01 -2.43 20.44
N TYR A 429 -1.93 -3.76 20.52
CA TYR A 429 -2.45 -4.71 19.53
C TYR A 429 -3.40 -5.69 20.21
N TYR A 430 -4.63 -5.78 19.72
CA TYR A 430 -5.67 -6.65 20.27
C TYR A 430 -5.76 -8.02 19.59
N SER A 431 -4.83 -8.32 18.71
CA SER A 431 -4.64 -9.63 18.07
C SER A 431 -3.17 -9.83 17.74
N VAL A 432 -2.77 -11.07 17.45
CA VAL A 432 -1.42 -11.33 16.91
C VAL A 432 -1.24 -10.57 15.60
N PRO A 433 -0.25 -9.67 15.50
CA PRO A 433 0.02 -8.91 14.27
C PRO A 433 0.69 -9.81 13.22
N GLY A 434 -0.11 -10.66 12.59
CA GLY A 434 0.31 -11.55 11.51
C GLY A 434 0.13 -10.95 10.12
N GLY A 435 0.43 -11.72 9.07
CA GLY A 435 0.24 -11.29 7.69
C GLY A 435 0.93 -9.96 7.39
N HIS A 436 0.20 -9.03 6.78
CA HIS A 436 0.74 -7.71 6.44
C HIS A 436 1.03 -6.82 7.66
N GLU A 437 0.35 -7.06 8.81
CA GLU A 437 0.54 -6.27 10.03
C GLU A 437 1.79 -6.68 10.83
N PHE A 438 2.46 -7.78 10.48
CA PHE A 438 3.72 -8.13 11.13
C PHE A 438 4.79 -7.04 10.96
N ASN A 439 4.87 -6.43 9.78
CA ASN A 439 5.80 -5.33 9.54
C ASN A 439 5.47 -4.08 10.38
N SER A 440 4.18 -3.72 10.53
CA SER A 440 3.77 -2.59 11.37
C SER A 440 4.16 -2.81 12.84
N PHE A 441 4.08 -4.05 13.32
CA PHE A 441 4.52 -4.42 14.66
C PHE A 441 6.04 -4.29 14.85
N VAL A 442 6.84 -4.78 13.90
CA VAL A 442 8.31 -4.65 13.96
C VAL A 442 8.71 -3.17 13.96
N VAL A 443 8.04 -2.35 13.15
CA VAL A 443 8.26 -0.89 13.11
C VAL A 443 7.83 -0.21 14.41
N ALA A 444 6.78 -0.68 15.08
CA ALA A 444 6.37 -0.16 16.38
C ALA A 444 7.43 -0.44 17.46
N LEU A 445 8.02 -1.65 17.48
CA LEU A 445 9.15 -1.96 18.35
C LEU A 445 10.36 -1.05 18.06
N TYR A 446 10.65 -0.80 16.79
CA TYR A 446 11.73 0.09 16.35
C TYR A 446 11.49 1.55 16.77
N ASN A 447 10.23 2.03 16.71
CA ASN A 447 9.85 3.35 17.22
C ASN A 447 10.00 3.45 18.74
N ALA A 448 9.65 2.41 19.48
CA ALA A 448 9.78 2.34 20.94
C ALA A 448 11.24 2.22 21.40
N ALA A 449 12.09 1.65 20.56
CA ALA A 449 13.51 1.44 20.83
C ALA A 449 14.39 2.70 20.73
N GLY A 450 13.85 3.85 20.37
CA GLY A 450 14.55 5.14 20.27
C GLY A 450 14.95 5.56 18.87
N VAL A 451 15.29 4.63 17.97
CA VAL A 451 15.71 4.92 16.58
C VAL A 451 14.57 5.56 15.80
N GLY A 452 13.44 4.86 15.68
CA GLY A 452 12.21 5.34 15.10
C GLY A 452 12.21 5.59 13.59
N GLN A 453 11.01 5.68 13.02
CA GLN A 453 10.81 6.07 11.62
C GLN A 453 11.17 7.55 11.43
N SER A 454 11.82 7.87 10.31
CA SER A 454 12.08 9.26 9.93
C SER A 454 10.80 9.95 9.48
N ILE A 455 10.53 11.11 10.06
CA ILE A 455 9.48 12.06 9.64
C ILE A 455 10.07 13.47 9.56
N SER A 456 9.36 14.41 8.93
CA SER A 456 9.83 15.79 8.87
C SER A 456 9.91 16.40 10.27
N LYS A 457 10.93 17.22 10.53
CA LYS A 457 11.08 17.92 11.82
C LYS A 457 9.86 18.77 12.18
N ASN A 458 9.22 19.36 11.17
CA ASN A 458 8.00 20.14 11.35
C ASN A 458 6.85 19.25 11.82
N THR A 459 6.65 18.09 11.21
CA THR A 459 5.61 17.13 11.61
C THR A 459 5.87 16.58 13.01
N GLU A 460 7.14 16.26 13.33
CA GLU A 460 7.52 15.82 14.68
C GLU A 460 7.20 16.87 15.74
N GLN A 461 7.53 18.13 15.48
CA GLN A 461 7.23 19.23 16.40
C GLN A 461 5.72 19.38 16.62
N ARG A 462 4.91 19.35 15.55
CA ARG A 462 3.44 19.42 15.63
C ARG A 462 2.86 18.29 16.47
N ILE A 463 3.38 17.06 16.33
CA ILE A 463 2.94 15.92 17.14
C ILE A 463 3.24 16.16 18.63
N ARG A 464 4.43 16.64 18.97
CA ARG A 464 4.81 16.92 20.36
C ARG A 464 4.02 18.09 20.99
N GLU A 465 3.43 18.96 20.16
CA GLU A 465 2.58 20.07 20.59
C GLU A 465 1.12 19.67 20.80
N LEU A 466 0.70 18.45 20.42
CA LEU A 466 -0.65 17.93 20.71
C LEU A 466 -0.83 17.73 22.23
N LYS A 467 -1.74 18.50 22.84
CA LYS A 467 -1.97 18.50 24.31
C LYS A 467 -3.22 17.74 24.75
N GLN A 468 -4.15 17.51 23.85
CA GLN A 468 -5.37 16.78 24.14
C GLN A 468 -5.16 15.28 24.00
N LYS A 469 -5.83 14.52 24.84
CA LYS A 469 -5.82 13.05 24.74
C LYS A 469 -6.69 12.60 23.58
N HIS A 470 -6.13 11.75 22.73
CA HIS A 470 -6.85 11.09 21.65
C HIS A 470 -6.54 9.59 21.63
N LEU A 471 -7.58 8.82 21.34
CA LEU A 471 -7.50 7.39 21.09
C LEU A 471 -7.67 7.15 19.58
N LEU A 472 -6.65 6.60 18.95
CA LEU A 472 -6.60 6.28 17.53
C LEU A 472 -6.77 4.76 17.36
N GLN A 473 -7.95 4.29 16.97
CA GLN A 473 -8.25 2.87 16.80
C GLN A 473 -8.24 2.52 15.30
N VAL A 474 -7.31 1.69 14.88
CA VAL A 474 -7.22 1.22 13.49
C VAL A 474 -7.86 -0.15 13.38
N MET A 475 -8.94 -0.21 12.62
CA MET A 475 -9.60 -1.45 12.24
C MET A 475 -8.95 -1.98 10.97
N ALA A 476 -8.36 -3.16 11.07
CA ALA A 476 -7.58 -3.81 10.01
C ALA A 476 -8.07 -5.24 9.76
N THR A 477 -7.60 -5.86 8.70
CA THR A 477 -7.58 -7.32 8.51
C THR A 477 -6.17 -7.73 8.13
N LEU A 478 -5.72 -8.91 8.56
CA LEU A 478 -4.36 -9.37 8.33
C LEU A 478 -4.02 -9.57 6.84
N SER A 479 -5.03 -9.70 5.99
CA SER A 479 -4.91 -9.76 4.52
C SER A 479 -4.89 -8.39 3.84
N CYS A 480 -5.20 -7.32 4.55
CA CYS A 480 -5.28 -5.96 3.99
C CYS A 480 -3.88 -5.39 3.77
N THR A 481 -3.56 -5.10 2.54
CA THR A 481 -2.26 -4.55 2.15
C THR A 481 -2.10 -3.05 2.43
N ASN A 482 -3.21 -2.33 2.67
CA ASN A 482 -3.23 -0.89 2.94
C ASN A 482 -3.28 -0.54 4.44
N CYS A 483 -3.65 -1.51 5.27
CA CYS A 483 -3.80 -1.31 6.71
C CYS A 483 -2.50 -0.97 7.42
N PRO A 484 -1.35 -1.62 7.12
CA PRO A 484 -0.08 -1.32 7.80
C PRO A 484 0.35 0.14 7.73
N GLU A 485 0.00 0.84 6.65
CA GLU A 485 0.35 2.26 6.50
C GLU A 485 -0.34 3.13 7.55
N VAL A 486 -1.64 2.92 7.77
CA VAL A 486 -2.41 3.68 8.77
C VAL A 486 -2.01 3.25 10.19
N VAL A 487 -1.76 1.96 10.41
CA VAL A 487 -1.27 1.43 11.69
C VAL A 487 0.08 2.05 12.04
N MET A 488 1.05 2.04 11.13
CA MET A 488 2.36 2.66 11.35
C MET A 488 2.27 4.18 11.56
N ALA A 489 1.37 4.85 10.86
CA ALA A 489 1.18 6.30 11.01
C ALA A 489 0.64 6.66 12.40
N THR A 490 -0.41 5.97 12.87
CA THR A 490 -0.97 6.20 14.21
C THR A 490 0.02 5.86 15.33
N GLN A 491 0.77 4.76 15.16
CA GLN A 491 1.80 4.34 16.11
C GLN A 491 2.98 5.29 16.18
N LYS A 492 3.39 5.89 15.04
CA LYS A 492 4.43 6.91 15.05
C LYS A 492 3.99 8.16 15.81
N ILE A 493 2.73 8.55 15.68
CA ILE A 493 2.17 9.68 16.43
C ILE A 493 2.13 9.36 17.93
N ALA A 494 1.66 8.16 18.31
CA ALA A 494 1.62 7.74 19.71
C ALA A 494 3.02 7.66 20.34
N ALA A 495 4.00 7.09 19.63
CA ALA A 495 5.39 7.00 20.12
C ALA A 495 6.09 8.36 20.34
N LEU A 496 5.55 9.45 19.77
CA LEU A 496 6.09 10.82 19.91
C LEU A 496 5.28 11.72 20.84
N SER A 497 4.11 11.28 21.31
CA SER A 497 3.20 12.09 22.13
C SER A 497 2.67 11.29 23.33
N GLU A 498 2.80 11.82 24.52
CA GLU A 498 2.25 11.22 25.74
C GLU A 498 0.71 11.31 25.85
N THR A 499 0.08 12.04 24.96
CA THR A 499 -1.38 12.27 24.96
C THR A 499 -2.12 11.42 23.93
N ILE A 500 -1.40 10.69 23.06
CA ILE A 500 -1.99 9.89 21.99
C ILE A 500 -1.82 8.40 22.30
N GLU A 501 -2.90 7.64 22.19
CA GLU A 501 -2.89 6.18 22.21
C GLU A 501 -3.29 5.65 20.83
N ALA A 502 -2.59 4.61 20.35
CA ALA A 502 -2.84 3.94 19.08
C ALA A 502 -3.12 2.45 19.32
N GLU A 503 -4.26 2.00 18.84
CA GLU A 503 -4.74 0.63 18.97
C GLU A 503 -4.98 0.00 17.60
N MET A 504 -4.60 -1.26 17.44
CA MET A 504 -4.88 -2.06 16.24
C MET A 504 -5.80 -3.22 16.58
N TYR A 505 -6.90 -3.34 15.84
CA TYR A 505 -7.87 -4.42 15.92
C TYR A 505 -7.96 -5.20 14.63
N ASP A 506 -7.88 -6.53 14.71
CA ASP A 506 -8.24 -7.40 13.58
C ASP A 506 -9.75 -7.63 13.57
N LEU A 507 -10.42 -7.13 12.57
CA LEU A 507 -11.87 -7.26 12.40
C LEU A 507 -12.36 -8.71 12.22
N SER A 508 -11.47 -9.66 11.92
CA SER A 508 -11.82 -11.08 11.91
C SER A 508 -12.01 -11.64 13.32
N LYS A 509 -11.30 -11.08 14.30
CA LYS A 509 -11.39 -11.46 15.71
C LYS A 509 -12.40 -10.60 16.49
N PHE A 510 -12.65 -9.36 16.04
CA PHE A 510 -13.53 -8.38 16.68
C PHE A 510 -14.62 -7.86 15.72
N PRO A 511 -15.53 -8.73 15.26
CA PRO A 511 -16.54 -8.38 14.25
C PRO A 511 -17.58 -7.36 14.73
N GLU A 512 -17.75 -7.16 16.04
CA GLU A 512 -18.68 -6.20 16.62
C GLU A 512 -18.39 -4.75 16.21
N PHE A 513 -17.14 -4.41 15.90
CA PHE A 513 -16.79 -3.08 15.39
C PHE A 513 -17.36 -2.83 13.98
N ARG A 514 -17.57 -3.89 13.17
CA ARG A 514 -18.18 -3.76 11.83
C ARG A 514 -19.59 -3.19 11.95
N GLU A 515 -20.38 -3.70 12.89
CA GLU A 515 -21.76 -3.24 13.11
C GLU A 515 -21.78 -1.87 13.78
N LYS A 516 -21.00 -1.70 14.86
CA LYS A 516 -20.96 -0.46 15.66
C LYS A 516 -20.64 0.77 14.81
N TYR A 517 -19.69 0.67 13.87
CA TYR A 517 -19.19 1.78 13.06
C TYR A 517 -19.53 1.65 11.56
N SER A 518 -20.37 0.69 11.20
CA SER A 518 -20.78 0.41 9.80
C SER A 518 -19.59 0.23 8.84
N ILE A 519 -18.58 -0.54 9.29
CA ILE A 519 -17.33 -0.73 8.54
C ILE A 519 -17.52 -1.75 7.42
N MET A 520 -17.34 -1.32 6.17
CA MET A 520 -17.41 -2.15 4.97
C MET A 520 -16.15 -2.07 4.10
N ALA A 521 -15.08 -1.45 4.60
CA ALA A 521 -13.75 -1.42 4.00
C ALA A 521 -12.68 -1.12 5.05
N VAL A 522 -11.46 -1.60 4.81
CA VAL A 522 -10.29 -1.33 5.65
C VAL A 522 -9.16 -0.75 4.80
N PRO A 523 -8.23 0.04 5.39
CA PRO A 523 -8.19 0.45 6.79
C PRO A 523 -9.31 1.43 7.16
N CYS A 524 -9.82 1.30 8.39
CA CYS A 524 -10.72 2.25 8.98
C CYS A 524 -10.09 2.80 10.27
N LEU A 525 -9.86 4.12 10.32
CA LEU A 525 -9.36 4.81 11.50
C LEU A 525 -10.52 5.44 12.25
N ILE A 526 -10.69 5.06 13.51
CA ILE A 526 -11.69 5.61 14.44
C ILE A 526 -10.95 6.46 15.46
N ILE A 527 -11.37 7.70 15.62
CA ILE A 527 -10.81 8.64 16.60
C ILE A 527 -11.83 8.87 17.70
N ASP A 528 -11.38 8.74 18.95
CA ASP A 528 -12.16 9.02 20.17
C ASP A 528 -13.52 8.33 20.16
N GLU A 529 -13.52 7.00 20.00
CA GLU A 529 -14.72 6.16 20.06
C GLU A 529 -15.81 6.51 19.02
N GLY A 530 -15.41 7.12 17.91
CA GLY A 530 -16.31 7.42 16.78
C GLY A 530 -16.68 8.89 16.62
N LYS A 531 -15.97 9.82 17.29
CA LYS A 531 -16.10 11.25 16.95
C LYS A 531 -15.73 11.51 15.49
N GLU A 532 -14.71 10.80 14.98
CA GLU A 532 -14.38 10.75 13.57
C GLU A 532 -14.19 9.29 13.15
N VAL A 533 -14.71 8.92 11.96
CA VAL A 533 -14.56 7.60 11.35
C VAL A 533 -14.08 7.79 9.91
N LEU A 534 -12.84 7.40 9.65
CA LEU A 534 -12.13 7.70 8.42
C LEU A 534 -11.76 6.41 7.69
N PHE A 535 -12.01 6.35 6.39
CA PHE A 535 -11.69 5.18 5.56
C PHE A 535 -10.51 5.44 4.63
N GLY A 536 -9.84 4.35 4.26
CA GLY A 536 -8.72 4.37 3.34
C GLY A 536 -7.41 4.85 3.97
N LYS A 537 -6.38 4.92 3.16
CA LYS A 537 -5.03 5.30 3.60
C LYS A 537 -4.99 6.69 4.21
N LYS A 538 -4.25 6.82 5.30
CA LYS A 538 -3.98 8.07 6.00
C LYS A 538 -2.53 8.07 6.48
N GLY A 539 -1.74 9.01 5.98
CA GLY A 539 -0.37 9.20 6.45
C GLY A 539 -0.28 10.04 7.72
N VAL A 540 0.90 10.09 8.33
CA VAL A 540 1.18 10.82 9.58
C VAL A 540 0.71 12.28 9.50
N GLU A 541 1.08 13.03 8.44
CA GLU A 541 0.72 14.43 8.29
C GLU A 541 -0.79 14.68 8.17
N GLU A 542 -1.50 13.78 7.50
CA GLU A 542 -2.94 13.89 7.33
C GLU A 542 -3.65 13.68 8.66
N ILE A 543 -3.24 12.65 9.42
CA ILE A 543 -3.79 12.36 10.75
C ILE A 543 -3.52 13.53 11.70
N VAL A 544 -2.30 14.07 11.73
CA VAL A 544 -1.95 15.24 12.56
C VAL A 544 -2.85 16.43 12.23
N ARG A 545 -3.08 16.74 10.94
CA ARG A 545 -4.00 17.82 10.53
C ARG A 545 -5.44 17.60 11.00
N ILE A 546 -5.89 16.36 11.03
CA ILE A 546 -7.23 16.03 11.51
C ILE A 546 -7.31 16.27 13.02
N LEU A 547 -6.33 15.79 13.78
CA LEU A 547 -6.26 16.00 15.24
C LEU A 547 -6.22 17.50 15.58
N GLU A 548 -5.41 18.30 14.89
CA GLU A 548 -5.37 19.76 15.07
C GLU A 548 -6.70 20.45 14.82
N LYS A 549 -7.47 19.99 13.80
CA LYS A 549 -8.81 20.53 13.52
C LYS A 549 -9.85 20.16 14.57
N MET A 550 -9.68 19.03 15.25
CA MET A 550 -10.56 18.64 16.36
C MET A 550 -10.33 19.51 17.61
N HIS A 551 -9.26 20.32 17.61
CA HIS A 551 -8.90 21.27 18.67
C HIS A 551 -9.45 22.69 18.43
N SER A 552 -9.83 23.01 17.21
CA SER A 552 -10.39 24.32 16.83
C SER A 552 -11.91 24.33 16.88
#